data_3e31f2b91ff860ac9926cf7c998f6a81
#
_entry.id   3e31f2b91ff860ac9926cf7c998f6a81
#
_cell.length_a   1.000
_cell.length_b   1.000
_cell.length_c   1.000
_cell.angle_alpha   90.00
_cell.angle_beta   90.00
_cell.angle_gamma   90.00
#
_symmetry.space_group_name_H-M   'P 1'
#
loop_
_entity.id
_entity.type
_entity.pdbx_description
1 polymer ?
#
loop_
_entity_poly.entity_id
_entity_poly.type
_entity_poly.pdbx_seq_one_letter_code
_entity_poly.pdbx_strand_id
1 'polypeptide(L)'
;ILDKKTGKSAALFCMNKKCYAKELKNIIHFVSKKAYNIDGLGKKIVEQLVEEGIIKNVADIFTLTKGDLEPLERFAEKSADNLVEAIKKAKTVTLPRFIFALGISHVGEETGITLANEFGTLKNIMNASLKDLQSVNDVGPRVAESLFEYFRDEENKKLIEELIQNEVQISKQITDNSKQKLSGKSFVLTGSLETMSRDEAKDKIRELGGS
;
A
#
# COMPACT_ATOMS: atom_id res chain seq x y z
N ILE A 1 14.54 20.77 -9.45
CA ILE A 1 15.64 20.37 -10.37
C ILE A 1 15.26 19.04 -10.97
N LEU A 2 15.15 19.02 -12.30
CA LEU A 2 14.84 17.80 -13.05
C LEU A 2 16.17 17.21 -13.53
N ASP A 3 16.46 15.97 -13.16
CA ASP A 3 17.65 15.27 -13.65
C ASP A 3 17.28 14.20 -14.68
N LYS A 4 18.09 14.10 -15.75
CA LYS A 4 18.02 12.99 -16.69
C LYS A 4 18.77 11.83 -16.07
N LYS A 5 18.08 10.81 -15.57
CA LYS A 5 18.75 9.55 -15.27
C LYS A 5 19.39 9.00 -16.54
N THR A 6 20.70 9.00 -16.53
CA THR A 6 21.55 8.57 -17.62
C THR A 6 21.14 7.21 -18.16
N GLY A 7 20.80 7.21 -19.42
CA GLY A 7 21.05 6.05 -20.29
C GLY A 7 19.90 5.14 -20.58
N LYS A 8 18.62 5.51 -20.63
CA LYS A 8 17.60 4.76 -21.44
C LYS A 8 16.14 5.17 -21.21
N SER A 9 15.86 6.11 -20.31
CA SER A 9 14.49 6.60 -20.13
C SER A 9 14.39 8.05 -20.56
N ALA A 10 13.42 8.37 -21.44
CA ALA A 10 13.08 9.74 -21.80
C ALA A 10 12.31 10.49 -20.68
N ALA A 11 12.05 9.84 -19.56
CA ALA A 11 11.31 10.40 -18.45
C ALA A 11 12.20 11.24 -17.53
N LEU A 12 11.73 12.45 -17.20
CA LEU A 12 12.34 13.34 -16.22
C LEU A 12 11.76 13.01 -14.83
N PHE A 13 12.64 12.85 -13.86
CA PHE A 13 12.25 12.58 -12.47
C PHE A 13 12.65 13.75 -11.57
N CYS A 14 11.75 14.14 -10.66
CA CYS A 14 12.05 15.12 -9.63
C CYS A 14 13.02 14.50 -8.62
N MET A 15 14.19 15.13 -8.42
CA MET A 15 15.20 14.67 -7.44
C MET A 15 14.90 15.13 -6.02
N ASN A 16 13.95 16.05 -5.82
CA ASN A 16 13.57 16.48 -4.49
C ASN A 16 12.83 15.34 -3.77
N LYS A 17 13.38 14.85 -2.64
CA LYS A 17 12.74 13.83 -1.81
C LYS A 17 11.42 14.34 -1.22
N LYS A 18 11.36 15.61 -0.81
CA LYS A 18 10.18 16.30 -0.25
C LYS A 18 9.41 17.06 -1.33
N CYS A 19 9.16 16.42 -2.47
CA CYS A 19 8.37 17.02 -3.54
C CYS A 19 6.88 16.82 -3.26
N TYR A 20 6.13 17.91 -3.09
CA TYR A 20 4.69 17.92 -2.87
C TYR A 20 3.93 16.94 -3.81
N ALA A 21 4.25 17.00 -5.10
CA ALA A 21 3.58 16.13 -6.08
C ALA A 21 3.87 14.63 -5.86
N LYS A 22 5.06 14.28 -5.34
CA LYS A 22 5.40 12.90 -4.99
C LYS A 22 4.67 12.46 -3.71
N GLU A 23 4.69 13.31 -2.68
CA GLU A 23 4.01 13.03 -1.41
C GLU A 23 2.51 12.85 -1.63
N LEU A 24 1.88 13.77 -2.35
CA LEU A 24 0.47 13.69 -2.72
C LEU A 24 0.16 12.38 -3.47
N LYS A 25 1.00 12.02 -4.47
CA LYS A 25 0.83 10.78 -5.23
C LYS A 25 0.97 9.55 -4.34
N ASN A 26 1.91 9.56 -3.39
CA ASN A 26 2.11 8.47 -2.45
C ASN A 26 0.90 8.32 -1.52
N ILE A 27 0.35 9.42 -1.02
CA ILE A 27 -0.85 9.38 -0.17
C ILE A 27 -2.05 8.85 -0.95
N ILE A 28 -2.27 9.33 -2.19
CA ILE A 28 -3.36 8.84 -3.05
C ILE A 28 -3.20 7.34 -3.34
N HIS A 29 -1.98 6.87 -3.61
CA HIS A 29 -1.69 5.46 -3.80
C HIS A 29 -2.01 4.65 -2.53
N PHE A 30 -1.54 5.13 -1.38
CA PHE A 30 -1.72 4.48 -0.08
C PHE A 30 -3.19 4.24 0.27
N VAL A 31 -4.07 5.22 0.02
CA VAL A 31 -5.50 5.11 0.34
C VAL A 31 -6.31 4.36 -0.72
N SER A 32 -5.71 4.03 -1.86
CA SER A 32 -6.39 3.42 -3.00
C SER A 32 -7.01 2.05 -2.67
N LYS A 33 -8.01 1.63 -3.49
CA LYS A 33 -8.75 0.36 -3.32
C LYS A 33 -7.85 -0.86 -3.19
N LYS A 34 -6.74 -0.89 -3.93
CA LYS A 34 -5.77 -2.00 -3.92
C LYS A 34 -4.82 -1.99 -2.74
N ALA A 35 -4.63 -0.84 -2.10
CA ALA A 35 -3.80 -0.64 -0.91
C ALA A 35 -4.67 -0.69 0.37
N TYR A 36 -4.82 0.40 1.08
CA TYR A 36 -5.61 0.43 2.33
C TYR A 36 -7.12 0.42 2.12
N ASN A 37 -7.61 0.80 0.93
CA ASN A 37 -9.04 0.86 0.59
C ASN A 37 -9.85 1.64 1.63
N ILE A 38 -9.45 2.87 1.91
CA ILE A 38 -10.16 3.73 2.86
C ILE A 38 -11.35 4.34 2.13
N ASP A 39 -12.54 3.83 2.43
CA ASP A 39 -13.77 4.30 1.81
C ASP A 39 -14.03 5.77 2.17
N GLY A 40 -14.46 6.54 1.20
CA GLY A 40 -14.67 7.99 1.36
C GLY A 40 -13.39 8.85 1.25
N LEU A 41 -12.18 8.28 1.32
CA LEU A 41 -10.92 9.02 1.18
C LEU A 41 -10.40 8.98 -0.27
N GLY A 42 -11.15 9.59 -1.17
CA GLY A 42 -10.78 9.68 -2.58
C GLY A 42 -9.75 10.79 -2.86
N LYS A 43 -9.21 10.80 -4.10
CA LYS A 43 -8.16 11.72 -4.54
C LYS A 43 -8.44 13.19 -4.17
N LYS A 44 -9.66 13.69 -4.41
CA LYS A 44 -10.02 15.10 -4.14
C LYS A 44 -9.97 15.46 -2.66
N ILE A 45 -10.34 14.53 -1.80
CA ILE A 45 -10.31 14.74 -0.35
C ILE A 45 -8.86 14.70 0.15
N VAL A 46 -8.05 13.77 -0.38
CA VAL A 46 -6.61 13.75 -0.08
C VAL A 46 -5.94 15.06 -0.51
N GLU A 47 -6.22 15.56 -1.72
CA GLU A 47 -5.72 16.84 -2.20
C GLU A 47 -6.08 17.98 -1.24
N GLN A 48 -7.34 18.07 -0.83
CA GLN A 48 -7.81 19.10 0.10
C GLN A 48 -7.13 18.98 1.48
N LEU A 49 -7.04 17.79 2.06
CA LEU A 49 -6.38 17.56 3.34
C LEU A 49 -4.89 17.96 3.33
N VAL A 50 -4.20 17.71 2.21
CA VAL A 50 -2.80 18.09 2.04
C VAL A 50 -2.66 19.60 1.81
N GLU A 51 -3.54 20.22 1.01
CA GLU A 51 -3.55 21.67 0.75
C GLU A 51 -3.83 22.47 2.01
N GLU A 52 -4.74 22.03 2.86
CA GLU A 52 -5.06 22.63 4.16
C GLU A 52 -3.98 22.31 5.23
N GLY A 53 -2.99 21.47 4.90
CA GLY A 53 -1.92 21.11 5.82
C GLY A 53 -2.34 20.19 6.97
N ILE A 54 -3.53 19.57 6.88
CA ILE A 54 -4.07 18.66 7.89
C ILE A 54 -3.29 17.35 7.90
N ILE A 55 -2.91 16.84 6.73
CA ILE A 55 -2.03 15.68 6.58
C ILE A 55 -0.77 16.05 5.80
N LYS A 56 0.37 15.52 6.21
CA LYS A 56 1.68 15.70 5.55
C LYS A 56 2.23 14.39 5.01
N ASN A 57 1.89 13.29 5.66
CA ASN A 57 2.28 11.95 5.27
C ASN A 57 1.13 10.96 5.47
N VAL A 58 1.34 9.69 5.11
CA VAL A 58 0.30 8.65 5.21
C VAL A 58 -0.03 8.26 6.65
N ALA A 59 0.85 8.48 7.62
CA ALA A 59 0.59 8.14 9.01
C ALA A 59 -0.40 9.12 9.66
N ASP A 60 -0.42 10.39 9.22
CA ASP A 60 -1.35 11.41 9.71
C ASP A 60 -2.82 11.03 9.43
N ILE A 61 -3.08 10.21 8.39
CA ILE A 61 -4.43 9.75 8.06
C ILE A 61 -5.07 9.03 9.26
N PHE A 62 -4.30 8.26 10.00
CA PHE A 62 -4.80 7.45 11.12
C PHE A 62 -5.02 8.23 12.41
N THR A 63 -4.64 9.51 12.44
CA THR A 63 -4.88 10.45 13.55
C THR A 63 -6.03 11.40 13.28
N LEU A 64 -6.62 11.40 12.07
CA LEU A 64 -7.71 12.28 11.70
C LEU A 64 -8.93 12.08 12.60
N THR A 65 -9.46 13.19 13.05
CA THR A 65 -10.67 13.27 13.88
C THR A 65 -11.82 13.92 13.11
N LYS A 66 -13.03 13.79 13.63
CA LYS A 66 -14.21 14.49 13.07
C LYS A 66 -13.99 16.00 13.01
N GLY A 67 -13.37 16.59 14.04
CA GLY A 67 -13.09 18.02 14.12
C GLY A 67 -12.15 18.54 13.03
N ASP A 68 -11.26 17.67 12.51
CA ASP A 68 -10.36 18.02 11.40
C ASP A 68 -11.08 18.02 10.04
N LEU A 69 -12.17 17.26 9.93
CA LEU A 69 -12.89 17.04 8.68
C LEU A 69 -14.10 17.99 8.52
N GLU A 70 -14.81 18.32 9.59
CA GLU A 70 -16.01 19.16 9.55
C GLU A 70 -15.82 20.55 8.92
N PRO A 71 -14.65 21.24 9.10
CA PRO A 71 -14.42 22.53 8.47
C PRO A 71 -14.21 22.47 6.96
N LEU A 72 -13.97 21.27 6.40
CA LEU A 72 -13.65 21.11 4.99
C LEU A 72 -14.89 21.27 4.11
N GLU A 73 -14.70 21.88 2.95
CA GLU A 73 -15.77 21.98 1.95
C GLU A 73 -16.34 20.60 1.60
N ARG A 74 -17.65 20.50 1.51
CA ARG A 74 -18.40 19.28 1.15
C ARG A 74 -18.37 18.16 2.21
N PHE A 75 -17.84 18.41 3.39
CA PHE A 75 -17.99 17.50 4.51
C PHE A 75 -19.21 17.89 5.36
N ALA A 76 -20.33 17.17 5.15
CA ALA A 76 -21.41 17.19 6.13
C ALA A 76 -21.04 16.27 7.31
N GLU A 77 -21.59 16.52 8.49
CA GLU A 77 -21.34 15.78 9.73
C GLU A 77 -21.32 14.25 9.53
N LYS A 78 -22.33 13.72 8.83
CA LYS A 78 -22.43 12.28 8.51
C LYS A 78 -21.28 11.76 7.63
N SER A 79 -20.75 12.60 6.75
CA SER A 79 -19.61 12.21 5.90
C SER A 79 -18.31 12.16 6.68
N ALA A 80 -18.11 13.06 7.64
CA ALA A 80 -16.97 13.05 8.53
C ALA A 80 -16.99 11.80 9.43
N ASP A 81 -18.14 11.48 10.04
CA ASP A 81 -18.29 10.28 10.85
C ASP A 81 -17.99 8.99 10.05
N ASN A 82 -18.55 8.88 8.83
CA ASN A 82 -18.31 7.73 7.97
C ASN A 82 -16.82 7.56 7.61
N LEU A 83 -16.13 8.68 7.30
CA LEU A 83 -14.70 8.62 6.97
C LEU A 83 -13.86 8.23 8.18
N VAL A 84 -14.12 8.78 9.36
CA VAL A 84 -13.42 8.39 10.59
C VAL A 84 -13.61 6.89 10.89
N GLU A 85 -14.82 6.37 10.71
CA GLU A 85 -15.09 4.94 10.87
C GLU A 85 -14.37 4.08 9.81
N ALA A 86 -14.30 4.56 8.56
CA ALA A 86 -13.55 3.87 7.50
C ALA A 86 -12.03 3.84 7.80
N ILE A 87 -11.47 4.94 8.31
CA ILE A 87 -10.07 5.01 8.76
C ILE A 87 -9.83 4.03 9.90
N LYS A 88 -10.69 3.98 10.92
CA LYS A 88 -10.57 3.03 12.02
C LYS A 88 -10.56 1.57 11.54
N LYS A 89 -11.47 1.22 10.63
CA LYS A 89 -11.51 -0.13 10.04
C LYS A 89 -10.25 -0.45 9.22
N ALA A 90 -9.67 0.54 8.55
CA ALA A 90 -8.47 0.38 7.74
C ALA A 90 -7.19 0.22 8.58
N LYS A 91 -7.22 0.45 9.91
CA LYS A 91 -6.05 0.20 10.79
C LYS A 91 -5.58 -1.25 10.76
N THR A 92 -6.44 -2.22 10.44
CA THR A 92 -6.04 -3.61 10.24
C THR A 92 -5.87 -3.91 8.76
N VAL A 93 -4.65 -4.24 8.38
CA VAL A 93 -4.28 -4.50 6.98
C VAL A 93 -3.45 -5.78 6.88
N THR A 94 -3.57 -6.52 5.77
CA THR A 94 -2.73 -7.70 5.52
C THR A 94 -1.32 -7.28 5.10
N LEU A 95 -0.31 -8.08 5.40
CA LEU A 95 1.08 -7.80 5.05
C LEU A 95 1.30 -7.52 3.54
N PRO A 96 0.72 -8.29 2.60
CA PRO A 96 0.84 -7.97 1.17
C PRO A 96 0.32 -6.58 0.80
N ARG A 97 -0.86 -6.22 1.32
CA ARG A 97 -1.47 -4.91 1.05
C ARG A 97 -0.66 -3.78 1.68
N PHE A 98 -0.12 -4.00 2.88
CA PHE A 98 0.77 -3.04 3.53
C PHE A 98 2.02 -2.79 2.67
N ILE A 99 2.71 -3.84 2.22
CA ILE A 99 3.91 -3.72 1.35
C ILE A 99 3.57 -2.95 0.07
N PHE A 100 2.46 -3.29 -0.58
CA PHE A 100 2.02 -2.58 -1.79
C PHE A 100 1.70 -1.11 -1.51
N ALA A 101 1.03 -0.83 -0.38
CA ALA A 101 0.62 0.52 0.02
C ALA A 101 1.82 1.45 0.28
N LEU A 102 2.97 0.93 0.70
CA LEU A 102 4.19 1.73 0.87
C LEU A 102 4.70 2.37 -0.43
N GLY A 103 4.21 1.97 -1.59
CA GLY A 103 4.54 2.58 -2.87
C GLY A 103 6.00 2.43 -3.29
N ILE A 104 6.66 1.35 -2.84
CA ILE A 104 8.05 1.06 -3.17
C ILE A 104 8.19 0.87 -4.69
N SER A 105 9.17 1.52 -5.29
CA SER A 105 9.39 1.43 -6.74
C SER A 105 9.54 -0.01 -7.20
N HIS A 106 8.88 -0.37 -8.29
CA HIS A 106 8.88 -1.71 -8.88
C HIS A 106 8.20 -2.81 -8.05
N VAL A 107 7.61 -2.49 -6.90
CA VAL A 107 6.87 -3.43 -6.06
C VAL A 107 5.38 -3.31 -6.38
N GLY A 108 4.83 -4.36 -7.00
CA GLY A 108 3.40 -4.49 -7.29
C GLY A 108 2.67 -5.35 -6.26
N GLU A 109 1.36 -5.56 -6.47
CA GLU A 109 0.52 -6.42 -5.61
C GLU A 109 1.08 -7.84 -5.52
N GLU A 110 1.43 -8.45 -6.66
CA GLU A 110 1.96 -9.82 -6.73
C GLU A 110 3.29 -9.94 -5.98
N THR A 111 4.18 -8.94 -6.15
CA THR A 111 5.43 -8.89 -5.39
C THR A 111 5.18 -8.79 -3.88
N GLY A 112 4.19 -7.99 -3.47
CA GLY A 112 3.78 -7.90 -2.07
C GLY A 112 3.32 -9.23 -1.50
N ILE A 113 2.55 -10.01 -2.26
CA ILE A 113 2.08 -11.36 -1.89
C ILE A 113 3.27 -12.32 -1.78
N THR A 114 4.13 -12.34 -2.78
CA THR A 114 5.32 -13.23 -2.80
C THR A 114 6.22 -12.96 -1.60
N LEU A 115 6.51 -11.67 -1.30
CA LEU A 115 7.31 -11.29 -0.14
C LEU A 115 6.64 -11.66 1.19
N ALA A 116 5.33 -11.48 1.31
CA ALA A 116 4.61 -11.84 2.52
C ALA A 116 4.60 -13.35 2.76
N ASN A 117 4.48 -14.16 1.71
CA ASN A 117 4.54 -15.62 1.79
C ASN A 117 5.95 -16.11 2.18
N GLU A 118 7.00 -15.54 1.60
CA GLU A 118 8.39 -15.95 1.85
C GLU A 118 8.86 -15.54 3.24
N PHE A 119 8.68 -14.28 3.62
CA PHE A 119 9.22 -13.75 4.88
C PHE A 119 8.24 -13.82 6.06
N GLY A 120 6.95 -13.93 5.83
CA GLY A 120 5.90 -14.09 6.83
C GLY A 120 5.63 -12.86 7.72
N THR A 121 6.59 -11.95 7.90
CA THR A 121 6.45 -10.74 8.73
C THR A 121 7.16 -9.54 8.12
N LEU A 122 6.65 -8.33 8.39
CA LEU A 122 7.31 -7.09 7.99
C LEU A 122 8.74 -7.01 8.54
N LYS A 123 8.95 -7.40 9.80
CA LYS A 123 10.27 -7.38 10.44
C LYS A 123 11.30 -8.22 9.68
N ASN A 124 10.91 -9.40 9.19
CA ASN A 124 11.80 -10.25 8.43
C ASN A 124 12.18 -9.62 7.09
N ILE A 125 11.19 -8.99 6.39
CA ILE A 125 11.45 -8.27 5.14
C ILE A 125 12.39 -7.09 5.37
N MET A 126 12.16 -6.29 6.41
CA MET A 126 13.00 -5.15 6.78
C MET A 126 14.44 -5.55 7.10
N ASN A 127 14.65 -6.74 7.68
CA ASN A 127 15.97 -7.23 8.06
C ASN A 127 16.65 -8.07 6.98
N ALA A 128 15.96 -8.41 5.90
CA ALA A 128 16.50 -9.23 4.82
C ALA A 128 17.72 -8.58 4.16
N SER A 129 18.72 -9.39 3.82
CA SER A 129 19.82 -8.93 2.99
C SER A 129 19.42 -8.79 1.53
N LEU A 130 20.20 -8.05 0.75
CA LEU A 130 19.96 -7.93 -0.69
C LEU A 130 19.94 -9.30 -1.37
N LYS A 131 20.78 -10.23 -0.93
CA LYS A 131 20.86 -11.60 -1.44
C LYS A 131 19.57 -12.39 -1.12
N ASP A 132 19.05 -12.25 0.10
CA ASP A 132 17.80 -12.92 0.49
C ASP A 132 16.63 -12.41 -0.36
N LEU A 133 16.54 -11.08 -0.56
CA LEU A 133 15.52 -10.48 -1.42
C LEU A 133 15.64 -10.95 -2.88
N GLN A 134 16.86 -11.10 -3.40
CA GLN A 134 17.10 -11.60 -4.77
C GLN A 134 16.81 -13.09 -4.94
N SER A 135 16.83 -13.86 -3.86
CA SER A 135 16.52 -15.30 -3.90
C SER A 135 15.02 -15.60 -3.98
N VAL A 136 14.19 -14.60 -3.72
CA VAL A 136 12.72 -14.72 -3.78
C VAL A 136 12.28 -14.86 -5.24
N ASN A 137 11.40 -15.82 -5.51
CA ASN A 137 10.86 -16.01 -6.85
C ASN A 137 10.15 -14.74 -7.35
N ASP A 138 10.29 -14.42 -8.64
CA ASP A 138 9.74 -13.21 -9.29
C ASP A 138 10.24 -11.86 -8.73
N VAL A 139 11.26 -11.87 -7.85
CA VAL A 139 11.94 -10.66 -7.39
C VAL A 139 13.24 -10.46 -8.14
N GLY A 140 13.18 -9.66 -9.20
CA GLY A 140 14.38 -9.32 -9.99
C GLY A 140 15.33 -8.36 -9.23
N PRO A 141 16.59 -8.21 -9.72
CA PRO A 141 17.61 -7.38 -9.06
C PRO A 141 17.15 -5.96 -8.73
N ARG A 142 16.43 -5.29 -9.65
CA ARG A 142 15.92 -3.92 -9.45
C ARG A 142 14.86 -3.83 -8.36
N VAL A 143 14.00 -4.83 -8.25
CA VAL A 143 12.97 -4.90 -7.20
C VAL A 143 13.64 -5.11 -5.84
N ALA A 144 14.60 -6.03 -5.76
CA ALA A 144 15.37 -6.30 -4.55
C ALA A 144 16.16 -5.06 -4.08
N GLU A 145 16.81 -4.34 -5.00
CA GLU A 145 17.51 -3.08 -4.71
C GLU A 145 16.53 -2.02 -4.17
N SER A 146 15.38 -1.84 -4.83
CA SER A 146 14.37 -0.88 -4.38
C SER A 146 13.83 -1.19 -2.97
N LEU A 147 13.59 -2.45 -2.66
CA LEU A 147 13.17 -2.90 -1.33
C LEU A 147 14.26 -2.67 -0.29
N PHE A 148 15.49 -3.08 -0.62
CA PHE A 148 16.63 -2.96 0.27
C PHE A 148 16.92 -1.49 0.61
N GLU A 149 16.94 -0.61 -0.38
CA GLU A 149 17.13 0.83 -0.19
C GLU A 149 15.99 1.44 0.61
N TYR A 150 14.74 1.10 0.30
CA TYR A 150 13.57 1.61 0.99
C TYR A 150 13.61 1.33 2.50
N PHE A 151 13.88 0.09 2.89
CA PHE A 151 13.91 -0.30 4.30
C PHE A 151 15.20 0.10 5.05
N ARG A 152 16.22 0.63 4.37
CA ARG A 152 17.43 1.22 4.97
C ARG A 152 17.32 2.74 5.12
N ASP A 153 16.39 3.39 4.42
CA ASP A 153 16.16 4.83 4.54
C ASP A 153 15.49 5.15 5.88
N GLU A 154 16.10 6.05 6.64
CA GLU A 154 15.63 6.40 7.99
C GLU A 154 14.28 7.13 7.99
N GLU A 155 13.96 7.91 6.94
CA GLU A 155 12.66 8.56 6.82
C GLU A 155 11.54 7.51 6.62
N ASN A 156 11.81 6.45 5.83
CA ASN A 156 10.85 5.36 5.64
C ASN A 156 10.68 4.49 6.90
N LYS A 157 11.77 4.23 7.63
CA LYS A 157 11.67 3.50 8.92
C LYS A 157 10.80 4.27 9.90
N LYS A 158 11.08 5.58 10.03
CA LYS A 158 10.29 6.45 10.90
C LYS A 158 8.81 6.47 10.51
N LEU A 159 8.50 6.55 9.21
CA LEU A 159 7.12 6.47 8.72
C LEU A 159 6.44 5.16 9.11
N ILE A 160 7.13 4.02 8.99
CA ILE A 160 6.60 2.71 9.42
C ILE A 160 6.37 2.69 10.93
N GLU A 161 7.28 3.25 11.72
CA GLU A 161 7.12 3.36 13.17
C GLU A 161 5.92 4.24 13.55
N GLU A 162 5.74 5.39 12.89
CA GLU A 162 4.59 6.27 13.07
C GLU A 162 3.27 5.55 12.74
N LEU A 163 3.22 4.77 11.67
CA LEU A 163 2.05 3.95 11.33
C LEU A 163 1.71 2.95 12.44
N ILE A 164 2.72 2.26 12.99
CA ILE A 164 2.52 1.30 14.09
C ILE A 164 2.09 2.02 15.37
N GLN A 165 2.69 3.18 15.70
CA GLN A 165 2.29 4.01 16.84
C GLN A 165 0.84 4.50 16.73
N ASN A 166 0.37 4.76 15.50
CA ASN A 166 -1.02 5.12 15.21
C ASN A 166 -1.96 3.90 15.16
N GLU A 167 -1.55 2.77 15.79
CA GLU A 167 -2.32 1.55 15.95
C GLU A 167 -2.60 0.78 14.65
N VAL A 168 -1.80 1.00 13.60
CA VAL A 168 -1.88 0.16 12.40
C VAL A 168 -1.40 -1.25 12.73
N GLN A 169 -2.28 -2.23 12.53
CA GLN A 169 -2.03 -3.63 12.78
C GLN A 169 -1.83 -4.38 11.47
N ILE A 170 -0.64 -4.96 11.30
CA ILE A 170 -0.32 -5.75 10.15
C ILE A 170 -0.63 -7.21 10.45
N SER A 171 -1.74 -7.70 9.91
CA SER A 171 -2.15 -9.09 10.06
C SER A 171 -1.34 -9.99 9.11
N LYS A 172 -1.02 -11.20 9.59
CA LYS A 172 -0.55 -12.26 8.71
C LYS A 172 -1.69 -12.62 7.75
N GLN A 173 -1.37 -12.83 6.49
CA GLN A 173 -2.33 -13.46 5.61
C GLN A 173 -2.53 -14.89 6.14
N ILE A 174 -3.69 -15.13 6.74
CA ILE A 174 -4.05 -16.48 7.17
C ILE A 174 -4.44 -17.21 5.88
N THR A 175 -3.49 -17.85 5.23
CA THR A 175 -3.79 -18.92 4.31
C THR A 175 -4.28 -20.07 5.19
N ASP A 176 -5.60 -20.15 5.37
CA ASP A 176 -6.21 -21.29 6.02
C ASP A 176 -5.96 -22.52 5.13
N ASN A 177 -4.93 -23.29 5.48
CA ASN A 177 -4.53 -24.47 4.72
C ASN A 177 -5.67 -25.48 4.56
N SER A 178 -6.71 -25.42 5.41
CA SER A 178 -7.90 -26.25 5.31
C SER A 178 -8.83 -25.86 4.14
N LYS A 179 -8.66 -24.65 3.58
CA LYS A 179 -9.50 -24.13 2.49
C LYS A 179 -8.80 -24.07 1.13
N GLN A 180 -7.59 -24.61 1.00
CA GLN A 180 -6.81 -24.56 -0.26
C GLN A 180 -7.35 -25.50 -1.36
N LYS A 181 -8.64 -25.40 -1.67
CA LYS A 181 -9.30 -26.20 -2.73
C LYS A 181 -8.73 -25.96 -4.14
N LEU A 182 -8.07 -24.81 -4.34
CA LEU A 182 -7.51 -24.40 -5.63
C LEU A 182 -5.97 -24.42 -5.64
N SER A 183 -5.33 -25.00 -4.62
CA SER A 183 -3.88 -25.11 -4.54
C SER A 183 -3.27 -25.75 -5.78
N GLY A 184 -2.24 -25.11 -6.35
CA GLY A 184 -1.56 -25.55 -7.57
C GLY A 184 -2.33 -25.30 -8.88
N LYS A 185 -3.49 -24.60 -8.83
CA LYS A 185 -4.25 -24.22 -10.02
C LYS A 185 -4.02 -22.75 -10.35
N SER A 186 -3.70 -22.44 -11.60
CA SER A 186 -3.60 -21.08 -12.12
C SER A 186 -4.84 -20.73 -12.93
N PHE A 187 -5.35 -19.51 -12.74
CA PHE A 187 -6.58 -19.03 -13.37
C PHE A 187 -6.31 -17.77 -14.19
N VAL A 188 -6.90 -17.72 -15.38
CA VAL A 188 -6.90 -16.51 -16.20
C VAL A 188 -8.33 -15.99 -16.29
N LEU A 189 -8.56 -14.81 -15.72
CA LEU A 189 -9.87 -14.17 -15.72
C LEU A 189 -10.02 -13.27 -16.94
N THR A 190 -10.85 -13.71 -17.90
CA THR A 190 -11.17 -12.93 -19.11
C THR A 190 -12.67 -12.60 -19.14
N GLY A 191 -13.03 -11.52 -19.84
CA GLY A 191 -14.44 -11.10 -19.93
C GLY A 191 -14.97 -10.41 -18.67
N SER A 192 -16.27 -10.22 -18.57
CA SER A 192 -17.02 -9.72 -17.41
C SER A 192 -17.62 -10.90 -16.64
N LEU A 193 -17.59 -10.82 -15.32
CA LEU A 193 -18.25 -11.76 -14.43
C LEU A 193 -19.60 -11.18 -14.02
N GLU A 194 -20.64 -12.02 -14.01
CA GLU A 194 -22.02 -11.57 -13.72
C GLU A 194 -22.26 -11.24 -12.25
N THR A 195 -21.56 -11.93 -11.32
CA THR A 195 -21.85 -11.89 -9.89
C THR A 195 -20.80 -11.16 -9.05
N MET A 196 -19.63 -10.84 -9.62
CA MET A 196 -18.54 -10.20 -8.89
C MET A 196 -17.57 -9.50 -9.84
N SER A 197 -16.79 -8.56 -9.32
CA SER A 197 -15.70 -7.93 -10.07
C SER A 197 -14.52 -8.89 -10.27
N ARG A 198 -13.64 -8.59 -11.25
CA ARG A 198 -12.42 -9.39 -11.47
C ARG A 198 -11.49 -9.38 -10.26
N ASP A 199 -11.43 -8.26 -9.54
CA ASP A 199 -10.60 -8.14 -8.33
C ASP A 199 -11.16 -9.03 -7.22
N GLU A 200 -12.46 -9.02 -6.98
CA GLU A 200 -13.12 -9.92 -6.02
C GLU A 200 -12.94 -11.40 -6.38
N ALA A 201 -12.99 -11.72 -7.67
CA ALA A 201 -12.75 -13.10 -8.12
C ALA A 201 -11.29 -13.52 -7.90
N LYS A 202 -10.31 -12.62 -8.17
CA LYS A 202 -8.90 -12.87 -7.86
C LYS A 202 -8.67 -13.09 -6.37
N ASP A 203 -9.26 -12.26 -5.52
CA ASP A 203 -9.12 -12.40 -4.09
C ASP A 203 -9.68 -13.72 -3.58
N LYS A 204 -10.86 -14.15 -4.08
CA LYS A 204 -11.44 -15.46 -3.76
C LYS A 204 -10.60 -16.65 -4.25
N ILE A 205 -10.02 -16.56 -5.46
CA ILE A 205 -9.12 -17.59 -5.97
C ILE A 205 -7.91 -17.73 -5.05
N ARG A 206 -7.31 -16.61 -4.64
CA ARG A 206 -6.16 -16.56 -3.72
C ARG A 206 -6.50 -17.09 -2.33
N GLU A 207 -7.66 -16.71 -1.77
CA GLU A 207 -8.14 -17.24 -0.49
C GLU A 207 -8.26 -18.76 -0.51
N LEU A 208 -8.57 -19.33 -1.67
CA LEU A 208 -8.68 -20.78 -1.88
C LEU A 208 -7.35 -21.43 -2.32
N GLY A 209 -6.25 -20.68 -2.34
CA GLY A 209 -4.89 -21.18 -2.63
C GLY A 209 -4.57 -21.29 -4.12
N GLY A 210 -5.38 -20.71 -5.02
CA GLY A 210 -5.09 -20.61 -6.45
C GLY A 210 -4.28 -19.37 -6.83
N SER A 211 -3.74 -19.35 -8.05
CA SER A 211 -2.97 -18.23 -8.62
C SER A 211 -3.53 -17.75 -9.95
#